data_9ae3b7ba56cd20167dce2509c5e6469b
#
_entry.id   9ae3b7ba56cd20167dce2509c5e6469b
#
_cell.length_a   1.000
_cell.length_b   1.000
_cell.length_c   1.000
_cell.angle_alpha   90.00
_cell.angle_beta   90.00
_cell.angle_gamma   90.00
#
_symmetry.space_group_name_H-M   'P 1'
#
loop_
_entity.id
_entity.type
_entity.pdbx_description
1 polymer ?
#
loop_
_entity_poly.entity_id
_entity_poly.type
_entity_poly.pdbx_seq_one_letter_code
_entity_poly.pdbx_strand_id
1 'polypeptide(L)'
;MKTSNRREALKTMATGSIAAAASPLLSSFSKTEMTESNFKLKGNINHSVTQWTYGFLTLEELCVEVKKLGLKAIDLLSPKEWPTIKSHGLHCSMCYTAGKRSLTEGWNNKDNHEWLIKDYLEAIPLVAEAGYKNLICFSGNRKGMDDETGMKNMAEGIKKIIGLAEQKGVIVQIEVFNSKIDHKDYMGDKSAWAVELCKLIGSPNFKILYDIYHMQINEGDVIRTIQNNYEYFGHYHTAGVPGRHEINETQELYYPAIMEAILKTGYTGYVAQEYIPTGKTNDEKIAALKDAIKRCDV
;
A
#
# COMPACT_ATOMS: atom_id res chain seq x y z
N MET A 1 14.03 44.87 -48.53
CA MET A 1 13.31 44.39 -47.33
C MET A 1 14.25 44.44 -46.15
N LYS A 2 14.07 45.39 -45.21
CA LYS A 2 14.95 45.59 -44.05
C LYS A 2 14.43 44.75 -42.89
N THR A 3 15.25 43.87 -42.39
CA THR A 3 14.99 43.04 -41.21
C THR A 3 15.09 43.90 -39.95
N SER A 4 13.99 44.04 -39.23
CA SER A 4 13.91 44.74 -37.96
C SER A 4 14.54 43.90 -36.84
N ASN A 5 15.46 44.50 -36.11
CA ASN A 5 16.26 43.85 -35.07
C ASN A 5 15.59 43.99 -33.71
N ARG A 6 15.32 42.85 -33.07
CA ARG A 6 14.63 42.71 -31.75
C ARG A 6 15.29 43.44 -30.56
N ARG A 7 16.43 44.14 -30.78
CA ARG A 7 17.17 44.87 -29.73
C ARG A 7 16.76 46.32 -29.51
N GLU A 8 15.94 46.92 -30.38
CA GLU A 8 15.54 48.33 -30.25
C GLU A 8 14.21 48.55 -29.50
N ALA A 9 13.42 47.50 -29.25
CA ALA A 9 12.12 47.61 -28.55
C ALA A 9 12.26 47.71 -27.00
N LEU A 10 13.44 47.63 -26.43
CA LEU A 10 13.66 47.60 -24.96
C LEU A 10 14.28 48.92 -24.40
N LYS A 11 14.39 49.99 -25.18
CA LYS A 11 15.03 51.25 -24.72
C LYS A 11 14.11 52.44 -24.50
N THR A 12 12.79 52.30 -24.58
CA THR A 12 11.88 53.43 -24.44
C THR A 12 10.84 53.21 -23.31
N MET A 13 11.31 52.89 -22.11
CA MET A 13 10.51 53.04 -20.89
C MET A 13 11.42 53.29 -19.68
N ALA A 14 12.03 54.45 -19.64
CA ALA A 14 12.65 54.96 -18.42
C ALA A 14 12.63 56.51 -18.51
N THR A 15 11.59 57.10 -17.94
CA THR A 15 11.61 58.41 -17.25
C THR A 15 10.18 58.87 -16.98
N GLY A 16 9.81 58.87 -15.74
CA GLY A 16 8.55 59.39 -15.24
C GLY A 16 8.53 59.31 -13.73
N SER A 17 9.27 60.20 -13.07
CA SER A 17 9.24 60.37 -11.64
C SER A 17 7.91 61.02 -11.22
N ILE A 18 7.12 60.34 -10.36
CA ILE A 18 6.07 60.97 -9.59
C ILE A 18 6.25 60.52 -8.17
N ALA A 19 6.63 61.48 -7.27
CA ALA A 19 6.62 61.33 -5.84
C ALA A 19 5.14 61.24 -5.34
N ALA A 20 4.80 60.23 -4.63
CA ALA A 20 3.56 60.13 -3.89
C ALA A 20 3.81 59.49 -2.51
N ALA A 21 3.31 60.18 -1.51
CA ALA A 21 3.47 60.02 -0.10
C ALA A 21 3.31 58.57 0.44
N ALA A 22 4.20 58.16 1.33
CA ALA A 22 4.11 56.95 2.08
C ALA A 22 3.03 57.11 3.19
N SER A 23 1.95 56.38 3.10
CA SER A 23 1.09 56.03 4.23
C SER A 23 1.33 54.56 4.57
N PRO A 24 1.59 54.22 5.87
CA PRO A 24 1.74 52.81 6.25
C PRO A 24 0.35 52.16 6.32
N LEU A 25 -0.03 51.47 5.26
CA LEU A 25 -1.11 50.47 5.34
C LEU A 25 -0.57 49.26 6.11
N LEU A 26 -0.88 49.21 7.39
CA LEU A 26 -0.88 48.00 8.19
C LEU A 26 -1.87 47.01 7.49
N SER A 27 -1.37 46.20 6.59
CA SER A 27 -2.11 45.03 6.14
C SER A 27 -2.11 44.05 7.32
N SER A 28 -3.23 44.02 8.03
CA SER A 28 -3.61 42.89 8.86
C SER A 28 -3.64 41.68 7.94
N PHE A 29 -2.60 40.85 7.97
CA PHE A 29 -2.71 39.49 7.49
C PHE A 29 -3.75 38.79 8.37
N SER A 30 -4.98 38.81 7.92
CA SER A 30 -6.02 37.91 8.37
C SER A 30 -5.44 36.50 8.17
N LYS A 31 -5.12 35.84 9.29
CA LYS A 31 -4.95 34.40 9.31
C LYS A 31 -6.28 33.84 8.80
N THR A 32 -6.34 33.53 7.51
CA THR A 32 -7.45 32.75 6.96
C THR A 32 -7.37 31.41 7.70
N GLU A 33 -8.19 31.25 8.72
CA GLU A 33 -8.51 29.93 9.25
C GLU A 33 -9.04 29.18 8.02
N MET A 34 -8.19 28.34 7.47
CA MET A 34 -8.63 27.32 6.54
C MET A 34 -9.62 26.47 7.34
N THR A 35 -10.91 26.75 7.14
CA THR A 35 -11.96 25.85 7.58
C THR A 35 -11.56 24.45 7.08
N GLU A 36 -11.21 23.56 8.01
CA GLU A 36 -11.05 22.14 7.71
C GLU A 36 -12.34 21.71 7.02
N SER A 37 -12.28 21.60 5.70
CA SER A 37 -13.37 20.97 4.97
C SER A 37 -13.53 19.60 5.59
N ASN A 38 -14.71 19.30 6.13
CA ASN A 38 -15.05 18.00 6.70
C ASN A 38 -14.77 16.94 5.63
N PHE A 39 -13.55 16.40 5.62
CA PHE A 39 -13.17 15.33 4.70
C PHE A 39 -14.04 14.12 5.04
N LYS A 40 -14.84 13.68 4.09
CA LYS A 40 -15.66 12.50 4.20
C LYS A 40 -15.33 11.57 3.05
N LEU A 41 -15.03 10.32 3.38
CA LEU A 41 -14.79 9.28 2.39
C LEU A 41 -16.04 9.04 1.54
N LYS A 42 -15.86 8.83 0.23
CA LYS A 42 -16.92 8.43 -0.70
C LYS A 42 -17.49 7.05 -0.36
N GLY A 43 -16.63 6.17 0.19
CA GLY A 43 -17.02 4.84 0.63
C GLY A 43 -16.98 3.78 -0.47
N ASN A 44 -16.46 4.11 -1.65
CA ASN A 44 -16.29 3.15 -2.74
C ASN A 44 -15.07 2.26 -2.53
N ILE A 45 -14.01 2.79 -1.91
CA ILE A 45 -12.79 2.08 -1.54
C ILE A 45 -12.76 1.88 -0.01
N ASN A 46 -12.47 0.69 0.45
CA ASN A 46 -12.16 0.43 1.85
C ASN A 46 -10.67 0.70 2.08
N HIS A 47 -10.37 1.86 2.64
CA HIS A 47 -8.98 2.25 2.94
C HIS A 47 -8.50 1.67 4.26
N SER A 48 -7.21 1.30 4.30
CA SER A 48 -6.46 0.98 5.50
C SER A 48 -5.04 1.56 5.44
N VAL A 49 -4.26 1.36 6.48
CA VAL A 49 -2.87 1.82 6.57
C VAL A 49 -2.04 0.78 7.29
N THR A 50 -0.81 0.54 6.84
CA THR A 50 0.11 -0.39 7.50
C THR A 50 0.67 0.22 8.78
N GLN A 51 0.71 -0.58 9.85
CA GLN A 51 1.23 -0.09 11.14
C GLN A 51 2.74 0.22 11.10
N TRP A 52 3.52 -0.60 10.40
CA TRP A 52 4.97 -0.51 10.44
C TRP A 52 5.53 0.79 9.84
N THR A 53 4.86 1.39 8.84
CA THR A 53 5.26 2.68 8.25
C THR A 53 4.93 3.87 9.16
N TYR A 54 4.11 3.66 10.18
CA TYR A 54 3.72 4.64 11.20
C TYR A 54 4.29 4.32 12.59
N GLY A 55 5.41 3.58 12.65
CA GLY A 55 6.08 3.21 13.90
C GLY A 55 6.61 4.37 14.76
N PHE A 56 6.45 5.63 14.32
CA PHE A 56 6.66 6.84 15.12
C PHE A 56 5.47 7.16 16.05
N LEU A 57 4.35 6.46 15.91
CA LEU A 57 3.19 6.48 16.81
C LEU A 57 3.10 5.15 17.55
N THR A 58 2.56 5.17 18.75
CA THR A 58 2.04 3.96 19.38
C THR A 58 0.84 3.43 18.59
N LEU A 59 0.48 2.16 18.75
CA LEU A 59 -0.67 1.62 18.06
C LEU A 59 -1.98 2.31 18.48
N GLU A 60 -2.12 2.69 19.74
CA GLU A 60 -3.26 3.46 20.25
C GLU A 60 -3.38 4.83 19.57
N GLU A 61 -2.26 5.55 19.44
CA GLU A 61 -2.24 6.84 18.73
C GLU A 61 -2.61 6.68 17.27
N LEU A 62 -2.07 5.65 16.60
CA LEU A 62 -2.43 5.34 15.21
C LEU A 62 -3.92 5.02 15.08
N CYS A 63 -4.51 4.25 16.00
CA CYS A 63 -5.95 3.97 16.01
C CYS A 63 -6.77 5.26 16.08
N VAL A 64 -6.36 6.23 16.89
CA VAL A 64 -7.05 7.53 17.00
C VAL A 64 -6.99 8.28 15.67
N GLU A 65 -5.83 8.37 15.04
CA GLU A 65 -5.66 9.08 13.76
C GLU A 65 -6.42 8.39 12.62
N VAL A 66 -6.35 7.07 12.54
CA VAL A 66 -7.09 6.25 11.56
C VAL A 66 -8.61 6.52 11.66
N LYS A 67 -9.15 6.58 12.88
CA LYS A 67 -10.57 6.90 13.11
C LYS A 67 -10.93 8.33 12.72
N LYS A 68 -10.08 9.32 13.03
CA LYS A 68 -10.30 10.72 12.61
C LYS A 68 -10.38 10.86 11.09
N LEU A 69 -9.62 10.03 10.35
CA LEU A 69 -9.65 9.97 8.89
C LEU A 69 -10.84 9.17 8.33
N GLY A 70 -11.65 8.57 9.19
CA GLY A 70 -12.80 7.76 8.77
C GLY A 70 -12.46 6.36 8.30
N LEU A 71 -11.21 5.90 8.46
CA LEU A 71 -10.81 4.54 8.13
C LEU A 71 -11.34 3.56 9.17
N LYS A 72 -11.49 2.30 8.75
CA LYS A 72 -12.03 1.23 9.59
C LYS A 72 -11.02 0.12 9.89
N ALA A 73 -9.82 0.19 9.33
CA ALA A 73 -8.85 -0.88 9.45
C ALA A 73 -7.40 -0.38 9.53
N ILE A 74 -6.57 -1.19 10.20
CA ILE A 74 -5.11 -1.11 10.19
C ILE A 74 -4.58 -2.42 9.62
N ASP A 75 -3.51 -2.32 8.86
CA ASP A 75 -2.93 -3.42 8.10
C ASP A 75 -1.68 -3.98 8.78
N LEU A 76 -1.36 -5.26 8.48
CA LEU A 76 -0.14 -5.95 8.89
C LEU A 76 0.03 -6.06 10.42
N LEU A 77 -1.01 -6.51 11.11
CA LEU A 77 -0.99 -6.75 12.55
C LEU A 77 -1.00 -8.24 12.91
N SER A 78 -0.31 -8.59 13.98
CA SER A 78 -0.29 -9.93 14.58
C SER A 78 -1.31 -10.08 15.70
N PRO A 79 -1.58 -11.32 16.16
CA PRO A 79 -2.57 -11.57 17.22
C PRO A 79 -2.40 -10.75 18.49
N LYS A 80 -1.16 -10.42 18.88
CA LYS A 80 -0.87 -9.61 20.09
C LYS A 80 -1.39 -8.16 19.98
N GLU A 81 -1.57 -7.65 18.76
CA GLU A 81 -1.96 -6.27 18.47
C GLU A 81 -3.49 -6.13 18.30
N TRP A 82 -4.19 -7.23 17.98
CA TRP A 82 -5.62 -7.20 17.71
C TRP A 82 -6.51 -6.70 18.87
N PRO A 83 -6.22 -6.99 20.16
CA PRO A 83 -7.02 -6.43 21.27
C PRO A 83 -7.06 -4.92 21.26
N THR A 84 -5.91 -4.25 21.00
CA THR A 84 -5.83 -2.80 20.92
C THR A 84 -6.74 -2.24 19.82
N ILE A 85 -6.63 -2.72 18.57
CA ILE A 85 -7.46 -2.20 17.48
C ILE A 85 -8.95 -2.49 17.70
N LYS A 86 -9.29 -3.64 18.27
CA LYS A 86 -10.68 -3.99 18.61
C LYS A 86 -11.28 -3.05 19.64
N SER A 87 -10.52 -2.64 20.67
CA SER A 87 -10.98 -1.67 21.67
C SER A 87 -11.31 -0.31 21.07
N HIS A 88 -10.69 0.04 19.93
CA HIS A 88 -11.01 1.22 19.14
C HIS A 88 -12.10 0.99 18.08
N GLY A 89 -12.67 -0.22 17.98
CA GLY A 89 -13.66 -0.56 16.96
C GLY A 89 -13.09 -0.66 15.54
N LEU A 90 -11.79 -0.96 15.42
CA LEU A 90 -11.10 -1.12 14.15
C LEU A 90 -10.91 -2.60 13.78
N HIS A 91 -10.69 -2.84 12.49
CA HIS A 91 -10.47 -4.16 11.88
C HIS A 91 -8.99 -4.34 11.50
N CYS A 92 -8.52 -5.60 11.44
CA CYS A 92 -7.23 -5.92 10.82
C CYS A 92 -7.47 -6.30 9.35
N SER A 93 -6.99 -5.49 8.40
CA SER A 93 -7.23 -5.73 6.96
C SER A 93 -6.34 -6.81 6.37
N MET A 94 -5.12 -6.96 6.91
CA MET A 94 -4.18 -8.05 6.60
C MET A 94 -3.49 -8.48 7.89
N CYS A 95 -3.53 -9.78 8.18
CA CYS A 95 -2.95 -10.33 9.39
C CYS A 95 -1.56 -10.91 9.13
N TYR A 96 -0.68 -10.78 10.13
CA TYR A 96 0.48 -11.64 10.28
C TYR A 96 0.14 -12.86 11.15
N THR A 97 0.96 -13.91 11.02
CA THR A 97 1.01 -14.98 12.03
C THR A 97 1.59 -14.45 13.36
N ALA A 98 1.49 -15.25 14.43
CA ALA A 98 2.16 -14.93 15.70
C ALA A 98 3.66 -15.27 15.70
N GLY A 99 4.08 -16.10 14.76
CA GLY A 99 5.41 -16.66 14.70
C GLY A 99 6.47 -15.76 14.09
N LYS A 100 7.50 -16.40 13.55
CA LYS A 100 8.63 -15.70 12.94
C LYS A 100 8.20 -14.98 11.65
N ARG A 101 8.40 -13.67 11.61
CA ARG A 101 8.23 -12.88 10.39
C ARG A 101 9.53 -12.92 9.59
N SER A 102 9.52 -13.54 8.42
CA SER A 102 10.68 -13.57 7.53
C SER A 102 10.24 -13.40 6.09
N LEU A 103 10.72 -12.35 5.44
CA LEU A 103 10.53 -12.12 4.01
C LEU A 103 11.46 -12.98 3.18
N THR A 104 12.61 -13.38 3.74
CA THR A 104 13.70 -14.08 3.03
C THR A 104 13.67 -15.59 3.21
N GLU A 105 13.04 -16.08 4.29
CA GLU A 105 12.87 -17.51 4.60
C GLU A 105 11.39 -17.86 4.40
N GLY A 106 11.01 -18.14 3.16
CA GLY A 106 9.62 -18.34 2.77
C GLY A 106 9.32 -19.75 2.27
N TRP A 107 8.17 -19.88 1.65
CA TRP A 107 7.59 -21.14 1.22
C TRP A 107 8.29 -21.79 0.01
N ASN A 108 9.14 -21.06 -0.72
CA ASN A 108 9.92 -21.60 -1.83
C ASN A 108 10.97 -22.63 -1.39
N ASN A 109 11.41 -22.58 -0.14
CA ASN A 109 12.37 -23.52 0.41
C ASN A 109 11.70 -24.56 1.32
N LYS A 110 11.81 -25.86 0.95
CA LYS A 110 11.22 -26.97 1.71
C LYS A 110 11.75 -27.10 3.13
N ASP A 111 12.97 -26.66 3.39
CA ASP A 111 13.55 -26.68 4.75
C ASP A 111 12.77 -25.78 5.72
N ASN A 112 12.01 -24.81 5.19
CA ASN A 112 11.18 -23.96 5.99
C ASN A 112 9.76 -24.52 6.24
N HIS A 113 9.35 -25.56 5.51
CA HIS A 113 7.95 -26.01 5.52
C HIS A 113 7.50 -26.48 6.90
N GLU A 114 8.34 -27.17 7.66
CA GLU A 114 7.96 -27.68 8.98
C GLU A 114 7.46 -26.58 9.90
N TRP A 115 8.25 -25.51 10.08
CA TRP A 115 7.87 -24.42 10.96
C TRP A 115 6.79 -23.51 10.35
N LEU A 116 6.80 -23.29 9.01
CA LEU A 116 5.75 -22.52 8.33
C LEU A 116 4.40 -23.20 8.44
N ILE A 117 4.32 -24.51 8.14
CA ILE A 117 3.07 -25.27 8.24
C ILE A 117 2.51 -25.17 9.64
N LYS A 118 3.34 -25.39 10.67
CA LYS A 118 2.93 -25.29 12.08
C LYS A 118 2.37 -23.89 12.38
N ASP A 119 3.10 -22.83 12.02
CA ASP A 119 2.73 -21.45 12.31
C ASP A 119 1.40 -21.05 11.63
N TYR A 120 1.19 -21.47 10.38
CA TYR A 120 -0.05 -21.16 9.65
C TYR A 120 -1.24 -22.01 10.12
N LEU A 121 -1.03 -23.27 10.50
CA LEU A 121 -2.10 -24.10 11.10
C LEU A 121 -2.57 -23.53 12.45
N GLU A 122 -1.68 -22.87 13.20
CA GLU A 122 -2.03 -22.17 14.44
C GLU A 122 -2.69 -20.80 14.14
N ALA A 123 -2.21 -20.06 13.13
CA ALA A 123 -2.68 -18.71 12.82
C ALA A 123 -4.07 -18.70 12.14
N ILE A 124 -4.37 -19.62 11.23
CA ILE A 124 -5.63 -19.64 10.47
C ILE A 124 -6.86 -19.66 11.39
N PRO A 125 -6.97 -20.53 12.42
CA PRO A 125 -8.08 -20.49 13.35
C PRO A 125 -8.16 -19.16 14.10
N LEU A 126 -7.04 -18.60 14.56
CA LEU A 126 -7.00 -17.33 15.30
C LEU A 126 -7.52 -16.16 14.45
N VAL A 127 -7.13 -16.10 13.17
CA VAL A 127 -7.63 -15.09 12.22
C VAL A 127 -9.14 -15.18 12.07
N ALA A 128 -9.67 -16.40 11.88
CA ALA A 128 -11.10 -16.63 11.73
C ALA A 128 -11.88 -16.29 13.00
N GLU A 129 -11.40 -16.72 14.17
CA GLU A 129 -12.03 -16.46 15.49
C GLU A 129 -12.00 -14.96 15.84
N ALA A 130 -10.97 -14.25 15.39
CA ALA A 130 -10.90 -12.79 15.50
C ALA A 130 -11.91 -12.05 14.59
N GLY A 131 -12.55 -12.74 13.64
CA GLY A 131 -13.43 -12.17 12.63
C GLY A 131 -12.69 -11.52 11.45
N TYR A 132 -11.42 -11.87 11.26
CA TYR A 132 -10.59 -11.40 10.15
C TYR A 132 -10.54 -12.42 9.01
N LYS A 133 -10.03 -12.02 7.84
CA LYS A 133 -10.06 -12.88 6.65
C LYS A 133 -8.72 -13.09 5.99
N ASN A 134 -7.84 -12.10 6.01
CA ASN A 134 -6.63 -12.09 5.20
C ASN A 134 -5.41 -12.43 6.06
N LEU A 135 -4.59 -13.34 5.58
CA LEU A 135 -3.35 -13.78 6.22
C LEU A 135 -2.22 -13.76 5.20
N ILE A 136 -1.23 -12.91 5.43
CA ILE A 136 -0.11 -12.73 4.50
C ILE A 136 0.87 -13.91 4.54
N CYS A 137 1.49 -14.22 3.38
CA CYS A 137 2.62 -15.14 3.27
C CYS A 137 3.66 -14.63 2.27
N PHE A 138 4.87 -15.21 2.32
CA PHE A 138 6.01 -14.78 1.52
C PHE A 138 6.64 -15.95 0.79
N SER A 139 7.10 -15.69 -0.45
CA SER A 139 7.82 -16.71 -1.23
C SER A 139 9.18 -17.05 -0.63
N GLY A 140 9.88 -16.06 -0.10
CA GLY A 140 11.28 -16.17 0.30
C GLY A 140 12.25 -15.81 -0.84
N ASN A 141 13.54 -15.77 -0.49
CA ASN A 141 14.62 -15.51 -1.44
C ASN A 141 14.94 -16.75 -2.28
N ARG A 142 15.37 -16.54 -3.53
CA ARG A 142 15.75 -17.60 -4.47
C ARG A 142 16.95 -18.42 -3.98
N LYS A 143 17.98 -17.76 -3.48
CA LYS A 143 19.25 -18.40 -3.11
C LYS A 143 19.79 -19.34 -4.20
N GLY A 144 19.66 -18.89 -5.46
CA GLY A 144 20.08 -19.65 -6.64
C GLY A 144 19.05 -20.68 -7.17
N MET A 145 17.90 -20.83 -6.53
CA MET A 145 16.80 -21.69 -6.99
C MET A 145 16.09 -21.05 -8.20
N ASP A 146 15.74 -21.85 -9.20
CA ASP A 146 14.95 -21.40 -10.32
C ASP A 146 13.46 -21.18 -9.95
N ASP A 147 12.78 -20.37 -10.75
CA ASP A 147 11.40 -19.94 -10.49
C ASP A 147 10.40 -21.10 -10.49
N GLU A 148 10.60 -22.13 -11.34
CA GLU A 148 9.71 -23.28 -11.44
C GLU A 148 9.83 -24.19 -10.22
N THR A 149 11.06 -24.49 -9.80
CA THR A 149 11.33 -25.27 -8.59
C THR A 149 10.76 -24.60 -7.35
N GLY A 150 11.00 -23.29 -7.18
CA GLY A 150 10.48 -22.56 -6.05
C GLY A 150 8.95 -22.47 -6.04
N MET A 151 8.33 -22.32 -7.19
CA MET A 151 6.85 -22.35 -7.33
C MET A 151 6.27 -23.70 -6.91
N LYS A 152 6.85 -24.81 -7.38
CA LYS A 152 6.42 -26.17 -7.01
C LYS A 152 6.57 -26.42 -5.50
N ASN A 153 7.71 -26.01 -4.94
CA ASN A 153 7.94 -26.14 -3.50
C ASN A 153 6.90 -25.34 -2.71
N MET A 154 6.67 -24.08 -3.08
CA MET A 154 5.68 -23.24 -2.41
C MET A 154 4.28 -23.85 -2.51
N ALA A 155 3.86 -24.31 -3.69
CA ALA A 155 2.56 -24.95 -3.87
C ALA A 155 2.41 -26.22 -3.01
N GLU A 156 3.46 -27.03 -2.89
CA GLU A 156 3.47 -28.22 -2.04
C GLU A 156 3.25 -27.86 -0.56
N GLY A 157 3.96 -26.85 -0.07
CA GLY A 157 3.81 -26.38 1.32
C GLY A 157 2.44 -25.78 1.59
N ILE A 158 1.97 -24.87 0.75
CA ILE A 158 0.66 -24.22 0.89
C ILE A 158 -0.48 -25.23 0.85
N LYS A 159 -0.40 -26.27 0.02
CA LYS A 159 -1.40 -27.34 -0.03
C LYS A 159 -1.58 -28.11 1.30
N LYS A 160 -0.64 -28.01 2.23
CA LYS A 160 -0.76 -28.61 3.58
C LYS A 160 -1.66 -27.79 4.51
N ILE A 161 -1.86 -26.49 4.23
CA ILE A 161 -2.60 -25.58 5.09
C ILE A 161 -3.91 -25.07 4.45
N ILE A 162 -3.99 -25.10 3.11
CA ILE A 162 -5.05 -24.39 2.39
C ILE A 162 -6.43 -24.97 2.66
N GLY A 163 -6.56 -26.26 2.86
CA GLY A 163 -7.85 -26.90 3.21
C GLY A 163 -8.40 -26.40 4.55
N LEU A 164 -7.53 -26.11 5.52
CA LEU A 164 -7.97 -25.47 6.79
C LEU A 164 -8.38 -24.02 6.54
N ALA A 165 -7.65 -23.29 5.70
CA ALA A 165 -8.00 -21.90 5.34
C ALA A 165 -9.37 -21.84 4.64
N GLU A 166 -9.67 -22.75 3.74
CA GLU A 166 -11.00 -22.89 3.10
C GLU A 166 -12.09 -23.16 4.12
N GLN A 167 -11.87 -24.13 5.01
CA GLN A 167 -12.84 -24.48 6.07
C GLN A 167 -13.14 -23.31 7.00
N LYS A 168 -12.14 -22.48 7.28
CA LYS A 168 -12.23 -21.33 8.18
C LYS A 168 -12.61 -20.02 7.48
N GLY A 169 -12.68 -20.00 6.15
CA GLY A 169 -12.95 -18.80 5.36
C GLY A 169 -11.83 -17.77 5.41
N VAL A 170 -10.58 -18.21 5.67
CA VAL A 170 -9.39 -17.37 5.67
C VAL A 170 -8.74 -17.41 4.30
N ILE A 171 -8.28 -16.26 3.81
CA ILE A 171 -7.57 -16.13 2.52
C ILE A 171 -6.09 -15.94 2.83
N VAL A 172 -5.27 -16.90 2.43
CA VAL A 172 -3.80 -16.78 2.48
C VAL A 172 -3.34 -16.01 1.26
N GLN A 173 -2.53 -14.96 1.45
CA GLN A 173 -2.14 -14.08 0.35
C GLN A 173 -0.63 -13.92 0.27
N ILE A 174 -0.08 -14.26 -0.90
CA ILE A 174 1.32 -14.01 -1.20
C ILE A 174 1.50 -12.54 -1.58
N GLU A 175 2.42 -11.86 -0.91
CA GLU A 175 2.83 -10.54 -1.33
C GLU A 175 3.91 -10.62 -2.41
N VAL A 176 3.74 -9.82 -3.47
CA VAL A 176 4.71 -9.69 -4.56
C VAL A 176 5.58 -8.46 -4.35
N PHE A 177 6.91 -8.65 -4.39
CA PHE A 177 7.89 -7.59 -4.15
C PHE A 177 8.74 -7.28 -5.39
N ASN A 178 9.29 -6.08 -5.45
CA ASN A 178 10.28 -5.78 -6.47
C ASN A 178 11.67 -6.36 -6.09
N SER A 179 12.29 -7.04 -7.05
CA SER A 179 13.65 -7.55 -6.93
C SER A 179 14.70 -6.60 -7.50
N LYS A 180 14.29 -5.53 -8.18
CA LYS A 180 15.20 -4.56 -8.80
C LYS A 180 15.89 -3.64 -7.78
N ILE A 181 15.17 -3.20 -6.76
CA ILE A 181 15.63 -2.19 -5.80
C ILE A 181 15.64 -2.73 -4.37
N ASP A 182 14.45 -3.13 -3.83
CA ASP A 182 14.27 -3.32 -2.38
C ASP A 182 14.57 -4.75 -1.91
N HIS A 183 14.21 -5.77 -2.69
CA HIS A 183 14.26 -7.19 -2.29
C HIS A 183 14.98 -8.05 -3.32
N LYS A 184 16.23 -7.76 -3.60
CA LYS A 184 17.01 -8.23 -4.77
C LYS A 184 16.97 -9.72 -5.09
N ASP A 185 16.74 -10.59 -4.15
CA ASP A 185 16.73 -12.04 -4.36
C ASP A 185 15.36 -12.66 -4.12
N TYR A 186 14.33 -11.83 -3.89
CA TYR A 186 12.97 -12.33 -3.60
C TYR A 186 12.37 -13.04 -4.82
N MET A 187 11.73 -14.20 -4.59
CA MET A 187 11.25 -15.04 -5.68
C MET A 187 9.91 -14.58 -6.27
N GLY A 188 8.97 -14.19 -5.43
CA GLY A 188 7.66 -13.70 -5.86
C GLY A 188 7.69 -12.26 -6.41
N ASP A 189 8.51 -12.02 -7.44
CA ASP A 189 8.80 -10.68 -7.95
C ASP A 189 8.09 -10.34 -9.27
N LYS A 190 7.17 -11.22 -9.72
CA LYS A 190 6.38 -11.02 -10.95
C LYS A 190 4.94 -11.45 -10.75
N SER A 191 4.02 -10.62 -11.23
CA SER A 191 2.58 -10.92 -11.21
C SER A 191 2.25 -12.23 -11.92
N ALA A 192 2.84 -12.47 -13.09
CA ALA A 192 2.62 -13.70 -13.85
C ALA A 192 3.03 -14.96 -13.09
N TRP A 193 4.16 -14.92 -12.38
CA TRP A 193 4.62 -16.02 -11.54
C TRP A 193 3.63 -16.32 -10.41
N ALA A 194 3.15 -15.27 -9.74
CA ALA A 194 2.20 -15.41 -8.63
C ALA A 194 0.82 -15.91 -9.11
N VAL A 195 0.38 -15.50 -10.31
CA VAL A 195 -0.86 -16.01 -10.94
C VAL A 195 -0.73 -17.51 -11.25
N GLU A 196 0.38 -17.95 -11.81
CA GLU A 196 0.61 -19.39 -12.07
C GLU A 196 0.69 -20.19 -10.76
N LEU A 197 1.27 -19.63 -9.70
CA LEU A 197 1.23 -20.24 -8.38
C LEU A 197 -0.21 -20.39 -7.86
N CYS A 198 -1.06 -19.37 -7.99
CA CYS A 198 -2.48 -19.48 -7.63
C CYS A 198 -3.19 -20.60 -8.39
N LYS A 199 -2.95 -20.72 -9.70
CA LYS A 199 -3.50 -21.79 -10.54
C LYS A 199 -2.99 -23.17 -10.09
N LEU A 200 -1.71 -23.28 -9.77
CA LEU A 200 -1.09 -24.53 -9.33
C LEU A 200 -1.61 -25.00 -7.95
N ILE A 201 -1.91 -24.07 -7.05
CA ILE A 201 -2.54 -24.35 -5.75
C ILE A 201 -4.00 -24.74 -5.96
N GLY A 202 -4.72 -24.02 -6.82
CA GLY A 202 -6.08 -24.35 -7.26
C GLY A 202 -7.16 -24.05 -6.20
N SER A 203 -6.89 -23.16 -5.23
CA SER A 203 -7.83 -22.79 -4.18
C SER A 203 -8.30 -21.34 -4.29
N PRO A 204 -9.60 -21.04 -4.13
CA PRO A 204 -10.08 -19.67 -4.06
C PRO A 204 -9.59 -18.92 -2.81
N ASN A 205 -9.11 -19.63 -1.81
CA ASN A 205 -8.58 -19.08 -0.56
C ASN A 205 -7.06 -18.84 -0.60
N PHE A 206 -6.43 -18.99 -1.78
CA PHE A 206 -5.07 -18.52 -2.03
C PHE A 206 -5.11 -17.40 -3.05
N LYS A 207 -4.63 -16.21 -2.70
CA LYS A 207 -4.67 -15.00 -3.50
C LYS A 207 -3.32 -14.29 -3.48
N ILE A 208 -3.24 -13.20 -4.20
CA ILE A 208 -2.10 -12.30 -4.28
C ILE A 208 -2.44 -11.00 -3.55
N LEU A 209 -1.59 -10.57 -2.65
CA LEU A 209 -1.49 -9.19 -2.24
C LEU A 209 -0.66 -8.47 -3.31
N TYR A 210 -1.33 -7.64 -4.11
CA TYR A 210 -0.71 -6.89 -5.19
C TYR A 210 -0.21 -5.54 -4.68
N ASP A 211 1.09 -5.44 -4.43
CA ASP A 211 1.71 -4.17 -4.06
C ASP A 211 2.02 -3.36 -5.32
N ILE A 212 1.26 -2.28 -5.50
CA ILE A 212 1.34 -1.40 -6.68
C ILE A 212 2.71 -0.74 -6.78
N TYR A 213 3.31 -0.35 -5.66
CA TYR A 213 4.66 0.22 -5.63
C TYR A 213 5.69 -0.76 -6.17
N HIS A 214 5.68 -1.98 -5.63
CA HIS A 214 6.64 -3.01 -6.03
C HIS A 214 6.47 -3.40 -7.50
N MET A 215 5.24 -3.57 -7.96
CA MET A 215 5.00 -4.01 -9.33
C MET A 215 5.20 -2.89 -10.35
N GLN A 216 5.00 -1.62 -9.99
CA GLN A 216 5.40 -0.52 -10.85
C GLN A 216 6.91 -0.55 -11.13
N ILE A 217 7.74 -0.79 -10.13
CA ILE A 217 9.21 -0.87 -10.28
C ILE A 217 9.61 -2.07 -11.16
N ASN A 218 9.02 -3.23 -10.94
CA ASN A 218 9.42 -4.45 -11.65
C ASN A 218 8.81 -4.58 -13.05
N GLU A 219 7.53 -4.24 -13.22
CA GLU A 219 6.77 -4.58 -14.42
C GLU A 219 6.19 -3.34 -15.11
N GLY A 220 5.71 -2.35 -14.36
CA GLY A 220 4.88 -1.27 -14.90
C GLY A 220 3.51 -1.75 -15.34
N ASP A 221 2.83 -0.99 -16.22
CA ASP A 221 1.51 -1.32 -16.81
C ASP A 221 0.47 -1.85 -15.79
N VAL A 222 0.48 -1.20 -14.60
CA VAL A 222 -0.28 -1.62 -13.40
C VAL A 222 -1.77 -1.80 -13.70
N ILE A 223 -2.39 -0.85 -14.41
CA ILE A 223 -3.84 -0.88 -14.69
C ILE A 223 -4.21 -2.11 -15.51
N ARG A 224 -3.47 -2.42 -16.57
CA ARG A 224 -3.73 -3.60 -17.41
C ARG A 224 -3.48 -4.88 -16.64
N THR A 225 -2.45 -4.93 -15.83
CA THR A 225 -2.15 -6.07 -14.96
C THR A 225 -3.30 -6.35 -14.00
N ILE A 226 -3.86 -5.30 -13.36
CA ILE A 226 -5.04 -5.41 -12.50
C ILE A 226 -6.24 -5.94 -13.28
N GLN A 227 -6.56 -5.33 -14.43
CA GLN A 227 -7.72 -5.71 -15.25
C GLN A 227 -7.66 -7.16 -15.74
N ASN A 228 -6.47 -7.66 -16.08
CA ASN A 228 -6.30 -9.00 -16.62
C ASN A 228 -6.25 -10.10 -15.53
N ASN A 229 -5.91 -9.74 -14.28
CA ASN A 229 -5.63 -10.73 -13.24
C ASN A 229 -6.42 -10.50 -11.93
N TYR A 230 -7.42 -9.60 -11.92
CA TYR A 230 -8.16 -9.22 -10.71
C TYR A 230 -8.73 -10.41 -9.93
N GLU A 231 -9.09 -11.50 -10.60
CA GLU A 231 -9.60 -12.71 -9.97
C GLU A 231 -8.61 -13.34 -8.97
N TYR A 232 -7.31 -13.07 -9.15
CA TYR A 232 -6.24 -13.56 -8.29
C TYR A 232 -5.85 -12.57 -7.20
N PHE A 233 -6.24 -11.29 -7.31
CA PHE A 233 -5.84 -10.24 -6.36
C PHE A 233 -6.85 -10.14 -5.21
N GLY A 234 -6.36 -10.32 -3.98
CA GLY A 234 -7.17 -10.30 -2.77
C GLY A 234 -6.93 -9.09 -1.87
N HIS A 235 -5.84 -8.36 -2.10
CA HIS A 235 -5.47 -7.16 -1.34
C HIS A 235 -4.53 -6.27 -2.16
N TYR A 236 -4.51 -4.96 -1.85
CA TYR A 236 -3.64 -4.01 -2.53
C TYR A 236 -2.86 -3.16 -1.54
N HIS A 237 -1.54 -2.98 -1.81
CA HIS A 237 -0.71 -1.98 -1.16
C HIS A 237 -0.36 -0.84 -2.12
N THR A 238 -0.10 0.35 -1.55
CA THR A 238 0.16 1.58 -2.31
C THR A 238 1.33 2.35 -1.72
N ALA A 239 2.21 2.89 -2.57
CA ALA A 239 3.20 3.88 -2.20
C ALA A 239 3.64 4.68 -3.44
N GLY A 240 4.26 5.84 -3.23
CA GLY A 240 4.82 6.64 -4.34
C GLY A 240 6.08 6.04 -4.93
N VAL A 241 6.19 6.00 -6.26
CA VAL A 241 7.38 5.58 -7.00
C VAL A 241 8.01 6.83 -7.65
N PRO A 242 9.33 7.03 -7.53
CA PRO A 242 10.31 6.24 -6.78
C PRO A 242 10.29 6.50 -5.27
N GLY A 243 10.96 5.63 -4.50
CA GLY A 243 11.37 5.88 -3.12
C GLY A 243 10.42 5.39 -2.03
N ARG A 244 9.23 4.84 -2.37
CA ARG A 244 8.21 4.34 -1.43
C ARG A 244 7.71 5.43 -0.47
N HIS A 245 7.58 6.67 -0.97
CA HIS A 245 7.15 7.83 -0.20
C HIS A 245 5.70 8.22 -0.48
N GLU A 246 5.32 9.45 -0.14
CA GLU A 246 3.97 9.98 -0.25
C GLU A 246 3.37 9.85 -1.65
N ILE A 247 2.07 9.62 -1.71
CA ILE A 247 1.28 9.64 -2.94
C ILE A 247 0.89 11.09 -3.26
N ASN A 248 1.82 11.86 -3.81
CA ASN A 248 1.63 13.26 -4.17
C ASN A 248 2.15 13.55 -5.60
N GLU A 249 2.41 14.82 -5.94
CA GLU A 249 2.86 15.22 -7.27
C GLU A 249 4.32 14.87 -7.57
N THR A 250 5.10 14.40 -6.59
CA THR A 250 6.53 14.10 -6.75
C THR A 250 6.81 12.66 -7.18
N GLN A 251 5.76 11.86 -7.41
CA GLN A 251 5.84 10.46 -7.80
C GLN A 251 5.13 10.21 -9.14
N GLU A 252 5.39 9.05 -9.78
CA GLU A 252 5.04 8.80 -11.19
C GLU A 252 3.66 8.13 -11.41
N LEU A 253 3.01 7.59 -10.36
CA LEU A 253 1.74 6.87 -10.46
C LEU A 253 0.52 7.79 -10.39
N TYR A 254 -0.40 7.67 -11.32
CA TYR A 254 -1.68 8.36 -11.24
C TYR A 254 -2.71 7.50 -10.51
N TYR A 255 -2.69 7.55 -9.19
CA TYR A 255 -3.52 6.72 -8.32
C TYR A 255 -5.03 6.81 -8.56
N PRO A 256 -5.65 7.95 -8.89
CA PRO A 256 -7.09 7.98 -9.20
C PRO A 256 -7.48 6.98 -10.30
N ALA A 257 -6.72 6.91 -11.40
CA ALA A 257 -7.01 5.96 -12.49
C ALA A 257 -6.79 4.51 -12.07
N ILE A 258 -5.81 4.24 -11.20
CA ILE A 258 -5.54 2.89 -10.67
C ILE A 258 -6.71 2.46 -9.77
N MET A 259 -7.17 3.34 -8.88
CA MET A 259 -8.32 3.05 -8.00
C MET A 259 -9.62 2.82 -8.79
N GLU A 260 -9.87 3.62 -9.82
CA GLU A 260 -11.00 3.37 -10.73
C GLU A 260 -10.90 2.00 -11.43
N ALA A 261 -9.68 1.60 -11.83
CA ALA A 261 -9.47 0.29 -12.43
C ALA A 261 -9.76 -0.85 -11.43
N ILE A 262 -9.35 -0.70 -10.18
CA ILE A 262 -9.67 -1.65 -9.10
C ILE A 262 -11.19 -1.70 -8.88
N LEU A 263 -11.89 -0.57 -8.77
CA LEU A 263 -13.35 -0.55 -8.59
C LEU A 263 -14.10 -1.23 -9.72
N LYS A 264 -13.67 -1.03 -10.97
CA LYS A 264 -14.30 -1.67 -12.16
C LYS A 264 -14.23 -3.19 -12.16
N THR A 265 -13.33 -3.80 -11.37
CA THR A 265 -13.28 -5.25 -11.18
C THR A 265 -14.35 -5.79 -10.21
N GLY A 266 -15.08 -4.92 -9.52
CA GLY A 266 -16.00 -5.31 -8.46
C GLY A 266 -15.32 -5.58 -7.12
N TYR A 267 -14.06 -5.16 -6.95
CA TYR A 267 -13.29 -5.37 -5.72
C TYR A 267 -13.93 -4.65 -4.52
N THR A 268 -14.07 -5.37 -3.41
CA THR A 268 -14.66 -4.88 -2.16
C THR A 268 -13.75 -5.06 -0.94
N GLY A 269 -12.52 -5.53 -1.17
CA GLY A 269 -11.51 -5.67 -0.11
C GLY A 269 -10.87 -4.32 0.27
N TYR A 270 -9.72 -4.39 0.94
CA TYR A 270 -9.00 -3.20 1.40
C TYR A 270 -7.88 -2.79 0.44
N VAL A 271 -7.64 -1.49 0.36
CA VAL A 271 -6.45 -0.87 -0.22
C VAL A 271 -5.69 -0.18 0.91
N ALA A 272 -4.49 -0.66 1.21
CA ALA A 272 -3.70 -0.17 2.33
C ALA A 272 -2.61 0.81 1.87
N GLN A 273 -2.51 1.93 2.57
CA GLN A 273 -1.40 2.88 2.41
C GLN A 273 -0.14 2.29 3.08
N GLU A 274 0.91 2.03 2.29
CA GLU A 274 2.14 1.41 2.77
C GLU A 274 3.40 2.22 2.40
N TYR A 275 3.25 3.50 2.19
CA TYR A 275 4.39 4.37 1.96
C TYR A 275 5.07 4.82 3.26
N ILE A 276 6.35 5.18 3.16
CA ILE A 276 7.16 5.68 4.26
C ILE A 276 7.06 7.21 4.26
N PRO A 277 6.36 7.82 5.24
CA PRO A 277 6.16 9.26 5.25
C PRO A 277 7.46 10.02 5.55
N THR A 278 7.71 11.10 4.80
CA THR A 278 8.93 11.93 4.87
C THR A 278 8.77 13.21 5.68
N GLY A 279 7.56 13.55 6.11
CA GLY A 279 7.27 14.71 6.96
C GLY A 279 8.19 14.79 8.17
N LYS A 280 8.55 16.00 8.60
CA LYS A 280 9.45 16.22 9.74
C LYS A 280 8.75 16.05 11.10
N THR A 281 7.45 16.32 11.13
CA THR A 281 6.62 16.20 12.34
C THR A 281 5.57 15.11 12.14
N ASN A 282 5.01 14.60 13.24
CA ASN A 282 3.91 13.63 13.19
C ASN A 282 2.69 14.22 12.47
N ASP A 283 2.39 15.51 12.70
CA ASP A 283 1.27 16.20 12.06
C ASP A 283 1.45 16.26 10.53
N GLU A 284 2.66 16.56 10.03
CA GLU A 284 2.95 16.54 8.59
C GLU A 284 2.77 15.15 8.00
N LYS A 285 3.20 14.10 8.69
CA LYS A 285 3.06 12.70 8.25
C LYS A 285 1.59 12.26 8.22
N ILE A 286 0.79 12.67 9.21
CA ILE A 286 -0.66 12.38 9.23
C ILE A 286 -1.41 13.21 8.18
N ALA A 287 -1.01 14.45 7.95
CA ALA A 287 -1.56 15.26 6.86
C ALA A 287 -1.29 14.62 5.49
N ALA A 288 -0.09 14.06 5.29
CA ALA A 288 0.25 13.31 4.09
C ALA A 288 -0.61 12.05 3.94
N LEU A 289 -0.92 11.33 5.03
CA LEU A 289 -1.85 10.19 4.99
C LEU A 289 -3.25 10.63 4.54
N LYS A 290 -3.75 11.73 5.09
CA LYS A 290 -5.04 12.30 4.67
C LYS A 290 -5.06 12.64 3.17
N ASP A 291 -3.97 13.23 2.65
CA ASP A 291 -3.86 13.57 1.22
C ASP A 291 -3.78 12.32 0.33
N ALA A 292 -2.98 11.32 0.71
CA ALA A 292 -2.90 10.05 0.00
C ALA A 292 -4.26 9.34 -0.10
N ILE A 293 -5.00 9.30 1.03
CA ILE A 293 -6.35 8.73 1.06
C ILE A 293 -7.29 9.50 0.14
N LYS A 294 -7.27 10.84 0.16
CA LYS A 294 -8.10 11.67 -0.74
C LYS A 294 -7.83 11.38 -2.22
N ARG A 295 -6.57 11.17 -2.59
CA ARG A 295 -6.19 10.84 -3.98
C ARG A 295 -6.64 9.45 -4.40
N CYS A 296 -6.75 8.53 -3.46
CA CYS A 296 -7.21 7.16 -3.68
C CYS A 296 -8.72 6.98 -3.50
N ASP A 297 -9.44 7.96 -2.98
CA ASP A 297 -10.89 7.89 -2.71
C ASP A 297 -11.68 8.41 -3.91
N VAL A 298 -11.92 7.54 -4.91
CA VAL A 298 -12.54 7.84 -6.21
C VAL A 298 -14.02 7.48 -6.27
#